data_738851cb5063aea08c4372b6390e7282
#
_entry.id   738851cb5063aea08c4372b6390e7282
#
_cell.length_a   1.000
_cell.length_b   1.000
_cell.length_c   1.000
_cell.angle_alpha   90.00
_cell.angle_beta   90.00
_cell.angle_gamma   90.00
#
_symmetry.space_group_name_H-M   'P 1'
#
loop_
_entity.id
_entity.type
_entity.pdbx_description
1 polymer ?
#
loop_
_entity_poly.entity_id
_entity_poly.type
_entity_poly.pdbx_seq_one_letter_code
_entity_poly.pdbx_strand_id
1 'polypeptide(L)'
;MTITRDTATALAREEIERLQCDAGCALSMRPELTTETANGWVFFYNSEEFISTRVPSTALAGNGPIFVNPDGEVHLLGTHLSWEEQVANL
;
A
#
# COMPACT_ATOMS: atom_id res chain seq x y z
N MET A 1 16.89 -12.09 -8.49
CA MET A 1 15.77 -12.45 -9.40
C MET A 1 14.67 -11.43 -9.25
N THR A 2 14.11 -10.97 -10.35
CA THR A 2 13.09 -9.92 -10.34
C THR A 2 11.69 -10.54 -10.30
N ILE A 3 10.85 -10.09 -9.36
CA ILE A 3 9.46 -10.54 -9.28
C ILE A 3 8.61 -9.81 -10.31
N THR A 4 7.41 -10.33 -10.56
CA THR A 4 6.45 -9.69 -11.46
C THR A 4 5.53 -8.76 -10.68
N ARG A 5 4.78 -7.92 -11.41
CA ARG A 5 3.75 -7.06 -10.80
C ARG A 5 2.70 -7.91 -10.05
N ASP A 6 2.32 -9.05 -10.61
CA ASP A 6 1.33 -9.94 -9.96
C ASP A 6 1.84 -10.47 -8.63
N THR A 7 3.11 -10.86 -8.58
CA THR A 7 3.73 -11.30 -7.33
C THR A 7 3.80 -10.15 -6.33
N ALA A 8 4.20 -8.95 -6.78
CA ALA A 8 4.24 -7.77 -5.93
C ALA A 8 2.85 -7.44 -5.37
N THR A 9 1.81 -7.55 -6.20
CA THR A 9 0.42 -7.34 -5.78
C THR A 9 0.02 -8.32 -4.68
N ALA A 10 0.39 -9.60 -4.83
CA ALA A 10 0.08 -10.62 -3.83
C ALA A 10 0.78 -10.32 -2.50
N LEU A 11 2.04 -9.89 -2.55
CA LEU A 11 2.79 -9.51 -1.34
C LEU A 11 2.15 -8.31 -0.64
N ALA A 12 1.72 -7.31 -1.42
CA ALA A 12 1.05 -6.14 -0.86
C ALA A 12 -0.29 -6.52 -0.21
N ARG A 13 -1.05 -7.44 -0.83
CA ARG A 13 -2.32 -7.90 -0.26
C ARG A 13 -2.11 -8.64 1.05
N GLU A 14 -1.08 -9.46 1.16
CA GLU A 14 -0.73 -10.14 2.41
C GLU A 14 -0.43 -9.13 3.52
N GLU A 15 0.30 -8.07 3.18
CA GLU A 15 0.62 -7.02 4.14
C GLU A 15 -0.64 -6.27 4.59
N ILE A 16 -1.57 -6.00 3.67
CA ILE A 16 -2.84 -5.36 3.99
C ILE A 16 -3.67 -6.24 4.94
N GLU A 17 -3.70 -7.55 4.71
CA GLU A 17 -4.39 -8.48 5.60
C GLU A 17 -3.82 -8.46 7.02
N ARG A 18 -2.50 -8.40 7.13
CA ARG A 18 -1.82 -8.30 8.43
C ARG A 18 -2.18 -6.98 9.13
N LEU A 19 -2.18 -5.88 8.38
CA LEU A 19 -2.55 -4.58 8.90
C LEU A 19 -4.02 -4.53 9.33
N GLN A 20 -4.88 -5.25 8.62
CA GLN A 20 -6.29 -5.35 8.96
C GLN A 20 -6.50 -5.94 10.35
N CYS A 21 -5.75 -6.99 10.68
CA CYS A 21 -5.80 -7.59 12.02
C CYS A 21 -5.37 -6.59 13.10
N ASP A 22 -4.33 -5.83 12.85
CA ASP A 22 -3.81 -4.85 13.80
C ASP A 22 -4.74 -3.64 13.95
N ALA A 23 -5.34 -3.19 12.86
CA ALA A 23 -6.20 -2.00 12.86
C ALA A 23 -7.60 -2.28 13.41
N GLY A 24 -8.04 -3.54 13.42
CA GLY A 24 -9.38 -3.90 13.87
C GLY A 24 -10.50 -3.46 12.93
N CYS A 25 -10.19 -3.13 11.67
CA CYS A 25 -11.18 -2.75 10.66
C CYS A 25 -10.83 -3.38 9.32
N ALA A 26 -11.84 -3.58 8.47
CA ALA A 26 -11.62 -4.15 7.15
C ALA A 26 -10.88 -3.16 6.25
N LEU A 27 -9.81 -3.61 5.63
CA LEU A 27 -9.00 -2.82 4.71
C LEU A 27 -9.07 -3.43 3.32
N SER A 28 -8.95 -2.61 2.28
CA SER A 28 -8.95 -3.08 0.91
C SER A 28 -7.96 -2.31 0.07
N MET A 29 -7.28 -3.01 -0.82
CA MET A 29 -6.38 -2.40 -1.79
C MET A 29 -7.19 -1.61 -2.82
N ARG A 30 -6.59 -0.53 -3.32
CA ARG A 30 -7.14 0.25 -4.43
C ARG A 30 -6.30 -0.02 -5.67
N PRO A 31 -6.55 -1.12 -6.39
CA PRO A 31 -5.70 -1.53 -7.51
C PRO A 31 -5.66 -0.50 -8.65
N GLU A 32 -6.70 0.30 -8.81
CA GLU A 32 -6.74 1.36 -9.82
C GLU A 32 -5.71 2.46 -9.57
N LEU A 33 -5.17 2.55 -8.34
CA LEU A 33 -4.17 3.54 -7.97
C LEU A 33 -2.75 2.98 -7.95
N THR A 34 -2.57 1.68 -8.18
CA THR A 34 -1.25 1.05 -8.18
C THR A 34 -0.34 1.76 -9.18
N THR A 35 0.83 2.18 -8.72
CA THR A 35 1.78 2.95 -9.51
C THR A 35 3.09 2.18 -9.68
N GLU A 36 3.48 1.95 -10.93
CA GLU A 36 4.77 1.34 -11.23
C GLU A 36 5.84 2.42 -11.27
N THR A 37 6.99 2.14 -10.67
CA THR A 37 8.13 3.04 -10.67
C THR A 37 9.37 2.32 -11.22
N ALA A 38 10.45 3.06 -11.45
CA ALA A 38 11.71 2.46 -11.87
C ALA A 38 12.26 1.49 -10.82
N ASN A 39 11.87 1.63 -9.56
CA ASN A 39 12.40 0.86 -8.43
C ASN A 39 11.42 -0.17 -7.87
N GLY A 40 10.23 -0.31 -8.45
CA GLY A 40 9.22 -1.26 -7.97
C GLY A 40 7.81 -0.76 -8.15
N TRP A 41 6.93 -1.12 -7.22
CA TRP A 41 5.50 -0.80 -7.31
C TRP A 41 5.00 -0.21 -6.01
N VAL A 42 4.13 0.81 -6.11
CA VAL A 42 3.50 1.44 -4.97
C VAL A 42 2.02 1.07 -4.96
N PHE A 43 1.55 0.54 -3.85
CA PHE A 43 0.17 0.06 -3.69
C PHE A 43 -0.55 0.93 -2.66
N PHE A 44 -1.77 1.34 -3.01
CA PHE A 44 -2.60 2.18 -2.15
C PHE A 44 -3.75 1.37 -1.58
N TYR A 45 -4.13 1.66 -0.36
CA TYR A 45 -5.23 0.97 0.32
C TYR A 45 -5.93 1.93 1.27
N ASN A 46 -7.16 1.57 1.67
CA ASN A 46 -7.89 2.32 2.67
C ASN A 46 -8.91 1.40 3.34
N SER A 47 -9.68 1.93 4.31
CA SER A 47 -10.73 1.14 4.91
C SER A 47 -11.82 0.84 3.87
N GLU A 48 -12.45 -0.33 3.97
CA GLU A 48 -13.54 -0.68 3.06
C GLU A 48 -14.71 0.28 3.23
N GLU A 49 -14.96 0.75 4.45
CA GLU A 49 -16.01 1.71 4.72
C GLU A 49 -15.79 3.02 3.97
N PHE A 50 -14.57 3.57 4.01
CA PHE A 50 -14.25 4.79 3.28
C PHE A 50 -14.38 4.58 1.77
N ILE A 51 -13.90 3.45 1.25
CA ILE A 51 -13.95 3.17 -0.19
C ILE A 51 -15.40 3.10 -0.67
N SER A 52 -16.30 2.53 0.13
CA SER A 52 -17.72 2.41 -0.23
C SER A 52 -18.51 3.70 -0.03
N THR A 53 -18.29 4.39 1.07
CA THR A 53 -19.14 5.53 1.47
C THR A 53 -18.51 6.89 1.17
N ARG A 54 -17.20 6.97 1.05
CA ARG A 54 -16.42 8.21 0.88
C ARG A 54 -16.62 9.20 2.05
N VAL A 55 -17.01 8.70 3.22
CA VAL A 55 -17.13 9.52 4.42
C VAL A 55 -15.74 9.75 5.01
N PRO A 56 -15.21 11.00 5.05
CA PRO A 56 -13.83 11.24 5.44
C PRO A 56 -13.45 10.72 6.82
N SER A 57 -14.39 10.68 7.76
CA SER A 57 -14.12 10.18 9.11
C SER A 57 -13.84 8.67 9.16
N THR A 58 -14.17 7.92 8.11
CA THR A 58 -13.90 6.49 8.03
C THR A 58 -12.60 6.17 7.32
N ALA A 59 -11.93 7.16 6.74
CA ALA A 59 -10.64 6.97 6.07
C ALA A 59 -9.56 6.68 7.10
N LEU A 60 -8.57 5.87 6.69
CA LEU A 60 -7.39 5.64 7.51
C LEU A 60 -6.57 6.91 7.62
N ALA A 61 -6.10 7.20 8.82
CA ALA A 61 -5.22 8.33 9.07
C ALA A 61 -3.85 7.81 9.52
N GLY A 62 -2.78 8.48 9.08
CA GLY A 62 -1.43 8.12 9.48
C GLY A 62 -0.83 6.91 8.77
N ASN A 63 -1.51 6.37 7.76
CA ASN A 63 -1.03 5.22 7.00
C ASN A 63 -0.59 5.65 5.61
N GLY A 64 0.68 5.40 5.28
CA GLY A 64 1.20 5.62 3.94
C GLY A 64 0.99 4.39 3.05
N PRO A 65 1.30 4.49 1.76
CA PRO A 65 1.18 3.37 0.84
C PRO A 65 2.22 2.29 1.11
N ILE A 66 2.08 1.14 0.43
CA ILE A 66 3.02 0.03 0.53
C ILE A 66 3.88 0.03 -0.73
N PHE A 67 5.19 -0.06 -0.56
CA PHE A 67 6.13 -0.17 -1.68
C PHE A 67 6.72 -1.58 -1.70
N VAL A 68 6.71 -2.21 -2.87
CA VAL A 68 7.35 -3.52 -3.07
C VAL A 68 8.42 -3.36 -4.15
N ASN A 69 9.66 -3.70 -3.82
CA ASN A 69 10.75 -3.61 -4.78
C ASN A 69 10.85 -4.87 -5.66
N PRO A 70 11.68 -4.86 -6.73
CA PRO A 70 11.80 -6.02 -7.61
C PRO A 70 12.34 -7.29 -6.95
N ASP A 71 12.97 -7.18 -5.80
CA ASP A 71 13.49 -8.33 -5.06
C ASP A 71 12.43 -8.93 -4.13
N GLY A 72 11.25 -8.33 -4.06
CA GLY A 72 10.17 -8.82 -3.23
C GLY A 72 10.17 -8.28 -1.80
N GLU A 73 10.97 -7.25 -1.52
CA GLU A 73 10.96 -6.61 -0.21
C GLU A 73 9.78 -5.66 -0.09
N VAL A 74 9.05 -5.75 1.01
CA VAL A 74 7.86 -4.96 1.27
C VAL A 74 8.21 -3.86 2.28
N HIS A 75 7.92 -2.61 1.92
CA HIS A 75 8.18 -1.46 2.78
C HIS A 75 6.88 -0.71 3.05
N LEU A 76 6.61 -0.43 4.32
CA LEU A 76 5.48 0.42 4.70
C LEU A 76 5.96 1.87 4.69
N LEU A 77 5.39 2.68 3.81
CA LEU A 77 5.78 4.08 3.70
C LEU A 77 5.02 4.91 4.74
N GLY A 78 5.65 5.98 5.20
CA GLY A 78 5.02 6.91 6.14
C GLY A 78 4.23 8.00 5.43
N THR A 79 3.69 8.94 6.21
CA THR A 79 2.94 10.08 5.69
C THR A 79 3.68 11.41 5.84
N HIS A 80 4.88 11.38 6.41
CA HIS A 80 5.68 12.58 6.68
C HIS A 80 6.34 13.16 5.42
N LEU A 81 6.50 12.32 4.37
CA LEU A 81 7.04 12.72 3.07
C LEU A 81 6.14 12.13 1.99
N SER A 82 6.22 12.66 0.78
CA SER A 82 5.54 12.03 -0.36
C SER A 82 6.12 10.63 -0.59
N TRP A 83 5.31 9.73 -1.15
CA TRP A 83 5.80 8.37 -1.43
C TRP A 83 6.98 8.41 -2.43
N GLU A 84 6.98 9.38 -3.36
CA GLU A 84 8.06 9.53 -4.34
C GLU A 84 9.40 9.81 -3.65
N GLU A 85 9.40 10.70 -2.67
CA GLU A 85 10.61 11.03 -1.90
C GLU A 85 11.09 9.83 -1.09
N GLN A 86 10.18 9.10 -0.47
CA GLN A 86 10.52 7.93 0.33
C GLN A 86 11.11 6.82 -0.53
N VAL A 87 10.52 6.54 -1.69
CA VAL A 87 11.02 5.52 -2.63
C VAL A 87 12.40 5.89 -3.15
N ALA A 88 12.65 7.16 -3.42
CA ALA A 88 13.96 7.62 -3.91
C ALA A 88 15.08 7.39 -2.89
N ASN A 89 14.75 7.28 -1.60
CA ASN A 89 15.72 7.07 -0.52
C ASN A 89 15.86 5.62 -0.07
N LEU A 90 15.15 4.70 -0.70
CA LEU A 90 15.22 3.28 -0.35
C LEU A 90 16.37 2.56 -1.06
#